data_86b5441f20f46ce8941e13c6dfc773ee
#
_entry.id   86b5441f20f46ce8941e13c6dfc773ee
#
_cell.length_a   1.000
_cell.length_b   1.000
_cell.length_c   1.000
_cell.angle_alpha   90.00
_cell.angle_beta   90.00
_cell.angle_gamma   90.00
#
_symmetry.space_group_name_H-M   'P 1'
#
loop_
_entity.id
_entity.type
_entity.pdbx_description
1 polymer ?
#
loop_
_entity_poly.entity_id
_entity_poly.type
_entity_poly.pdbx_seq_one_letter_code
_entity_poly.pdbx_strand_id
1 'polypeptide(L)'
;MPDRYTHYPRAILWLIRGGEATIGDEKVPVEPFYLSKLPISNIQFEAFDPAFKRSAHPSRDDDVAVGVDFEQARGYCEWYARVSRKPMRLPTEVEWEYACRAETTSKYFFGDSTDGADRYVWHAGNSTDMIPPLHKVRPNPFGLHSMLGGVWEWTASRVLRGGSYRTPLGDIGCGVRRVDEPDQRADDIGFRIARSLR
;
A
#
# COMPACT_ATOMS: atom_id res chain seq x y z
N MET A 1 -9.14 -28.49 19.58
CA MET A 1 -7.97 -27.93 18.90
C MET A 1 -7.86 -26.46 19.32
N PRO A 2 -6.72 -25.97 19.78
CA PRO A 2 -6.59 -24.55 20.07
C PRO A 2 -6.83 -23.79 18.78
N ASP A 3 -7.62 -22.74 18.88
CA ASP A 3 -8.02 -21.87 17.76
C ASP A 3 -6.75 -21.22 17.19
N ARG A 4 -6.29 -21.68 16.02
CA ARG A 4 -5.06 -21.18 15.34
C ARG A 4 -5.11 -19.69 15.01
N TYR A 5 -6.26 -19.03 15.25
CA TYR A 5 -6.54 -17.66 14.88
C TYR A 5 -6.38 -16.64 16.01
N THR A 6 -5.98 -17.06 17.21
CA THR A 6 -5.89 -16.16 18.37
C THR A 6 -4.65 -15.25 18.37
N HIS A 7 -3.64 -15.51 17.52
CA HIS A 7 -2.39 -14.74 17.45
C HIS A 7 -1.92 -14.53 16.02
N TYR A 8 -2.59 -13.68 15.26
CA TYR A 8 -2.09 -13.20 13.96
C TYR A 8 -1.59 -11.75 14.08
N PRO A 9 -0.52 -11.38 13.35
CA PRO A 9 0.02 -10.02 13.36
C PRO A 9 -1.01 -9.04 12.79
N ARG A 10 -1.44 -8.09 13.60
CA ARG A 10 -2.52 -7.17 13.22
C ARG A 10 -1.99 -6.03 12.37
N ALA A 11 -2.67 -5.73 11.25
CA ALA A 11 -2.48 -4.49 10.53
C ALA A 11 -3.08 -3.32 11.33
N ILE A 12 -2.32 -2.24 11.44
CA ILE A 12 -2.81 -0.99 12.04
C ILE A 12 -3.68 -0.29 11.01
N LEU A 13 -4.99 -0.26 11.24
CA LEU A 13 -5.93 0.46 10.39
C LEU A 13 -6.12 1.88 10.89
N TRP A 14 -5.98 2.84 9.98
CA TRP A 14 -6.12 4.26 10.24
C TRP A 14 -7.40 4.79 9.60
N LEU A 15 -8.17 5.57 10.36
CA LEU A 15 -9.40 6.17 9.84
C LEU A 15 -9.05 7.33 8.92
N ILE A 16 -9.42 7.21 7.66
CA ILE A 16 -9.39 8.28 6.68
C ILE A 16 -10.77 8.93 6.68
N ARG A 17 -10.83 10.18 7.03
CA ARG A 17 -12.07 10.96 6.96
C ARG A 17 -12.44 11.12 5.50
N GLY A 18 -13.71 10.94 5.19
CA GLY A 18 -14.23 11.20 3.86
C GLY A 18 -14.10 12.66 3.45
N GLY A 19 -14.29 12.91 2.19
CA GLY A 19 -14.17 14.24 1.60
C GLY A 19 -14.38 14.18 0.09
N GLU A 20 -13.68 15.04 -0.65
CA GLU A 20 -13.76 15.13 -2.10
C GLU A 20 -12.36 14.88 -2.69
N ALA A 21 -12.23 13.84 -3.49
CA ALA A 21 -11.03 13.57 -4.27
C ALA A 21 -11.09 14.34 -5.61
N THR A 22 -9.96 14.89 -6.03
CA THR A 22 -9.80 15.38 -7.41
C THR A 22 -9.00 14.34 -8.19
N ILE A 23 -9.67 13.65 -9.12
CA ILE A 23 -9.08 12.62 -9.99
C ILE A 23 -9.09 13.13 -11.44
N GLY A 24 -7.95 13.53 -11.95
CA GLY A 24 -7.89 14.33 -13.15
C GLY A 24 -8.61 15.66 -12.93
N ASP A 25 -9.62 15.95 -13.76
CA ASP A 25 -10.45 17.18 -13.64
C ASP A 25 -11.78 16.92 -12.91
N GLU A 26 -12.04 15.69 -12.45
CA GLU A 26 -13.29 15.31 -11.81
C GLU A 26 -13.19 15.34 -10.29
N LYS A 27 -14.28 15.80 -9.65
CA LYS A 27 -14.48 15.75 -8.22
C LYS A 27 -15.31 14.53 -7.86
N VAL A 28 -14.73 13.66 -7.07
CA VAL A 28 -15.33 12.38 -6.66
C VAL A 28 -15.52 12.36 -5.13
N PRO A 29 -16.74 12.15 -4.62
CA PRO A 29 -16.94 12.01 -3.20
C PRO A 29 -16.28 10.73 -2.67
N VAL A 30 -15.62 10.82 -1.53
CA VAL A 30 -14.98 9.71 -0.84
C VAL A 30 -15.63 9.54 0.51
N GLU A 31 -16.29 8.41 0.72
CA GLU A 31 -16.85 8.06 2.02
C GLU A 31 -15.72 7.77 3.03
N PRO A 32 -15.94 7.98 4.34
CA PRO A 32 -14.98 7.60 5.35
C PRO A 32 -14.66 6.10 5.31
N PHE A 33 -13.39 5.75 5.40
CA PHE A 33 -12.93 4.36 5.39
C PHE A 33 -11.68 4.18 6.25
N TYR A 34 -11.34 2.94 6.54
CA TYR A 34 -10.07 2.60 7.16
C TYR A 34 -9.09 2.11 6.12
N LEU A 35 -7.84 2.53 6.25
CA LEU A 35 -6.72 2.07 5.42
C LEU A 35 -5.59 1.60 6.34
N SER A 36 -4.89 0.53 5.97
CA SER A 36 -3.72 0.13 6.73
C SER A 36 -2.64 1.21 6.64
N LYS A 37 -2.10 1.58 7.81
CA LYS A 37 -1.10 2.65 7.95
C LYS A 37 0.16 2.37 7.14
N LEU A 38 0.44 1.10 6.95
CA LEU A 38 1.58 0.52 6.25
C LEU A 38 1.09 -0.49 5.21
N PRO A 39 1.85 -0.78 4.16
CA PRO A 39 1.67 -1.99 3.37
C PRO A 39 1.72 -3.25 4.25
N ILE A 40 1.18 -4.36 3.78
CA ILE A 40 1.21 -5.64 4.51
C ILE A 40 2.64 -6.15 4.58
N SER A 41 3.07 -6.56 5.78
CA SER A 41 4.40 -7.07 6.03
C SER A 41 4.53 -8.58 5.80
N ASN A 42 5.77 -9.08 5.73
CA ASN A 42 6.06 -10.49 5.54
C ASN A 42 5.39 -11.37 6.61
N ILE A 43 5.57 -11.04 7.89
CA ILE A 43 4.97 -11.83 8.97
C ILE A 43 3.43 -11.81 8.94
N GLN A 44 2.83 -10.71 8.47
CA GLN A 44 1.39 -10.63 8.29
C GLN A 44 0.92 -11.53 7.15
N PHE A 45 1.64 -11.52 6.02
CA PHE A 45 1.28 -12.33 4.87
C PHE A 45 1.53 -13.83 5.11
N GLU A 46 2.60 -14.19 5.79
CA GLU A 46 2.90 -15.59 6.19
C GLU A 46 1.86 -16.19 7.12
N ALA A 47 1.18 -15.38 7.92
CA ALA A 47 0.05 -15.84 8.73
C ALA A 47 -1.15 -16.30 7.87
N PHE A 48 -1.29 -15.75 6.67
CA PHE A 48 -2.27 -16.17 5.66
C PHE A 48 -1.75 -17.35 4.84
N ASP A 49 -0.54 -17.24 4.31
CA ASP A 49 0.10 -18.25 3.46
C ASP A 49 1.44 -18.70 4.08
N PRO A 50 1.44 -19.74 4.89
CA PRO A 50 2.67 -20.28 5.50
C PRO A 50 3.70 -20.83 4.49
N ALA A 51 3.31 -21.01 3.21
CA ALA A 51 4.21 -21.42 2.13
C ALA A 51 4.84 -20.23 1.39
N PHE A 52 4.44 -19.01 1.74
CA PHE A 52 5.00 -17.78 1.16
C PHE A 52 6.51 -17.74 1.29
N LYS A 53 7.17 -17.41 0.19
CA LYS A 53 8.62 -17.23 0.18
C LYS A 53 8.95 -15.75 0.07
N ARG A 54 9.61 -15.22 1.06
CA ARG A 54 10.10 -13.84 1.06
C ARG A 54 11.03 -13.61 -0.12
N SER A 55 11.10 -12.38 -0.59
CA SER A 55 12.08 -11.96 -1.59
C SER A 55 13.51 -12.37 -1.18
N ALA A 56 14.37 -12.58 -2.19
CA ALA A 56 15.78 -12.94 -1.98
C ALA A 56 16.63 -11.84 -1.29
N HIS A 57 16.14 -10.61 -1.23
CA HIS A 57 16.79 -9.55 -0.44
C HIS A 57 16.62 -9.83 1.06
N PRO A 58 17.56 -9.37 1.92
CA PRO A 58 17.42 -9.49 3.36
C PRO A 58 16.05 -8.97 3.76
N SER A 59 15.16 -9.86 4.18
CA SER A 59 13.76 -9.57 4.39
C SER A 59 13.41 -9.90 5.83
N ARG A 60 13.06 -8.87 6.60
CA ARG A 60 12.66 -8.95 7.99
C ARG A 60 11.16 -9.26 8.08
N ASP A 61 10.73 -9.58 9.29
CA ASP A 61 9.31 -9.82 9.59
C ASP A 61 8.42 -8.60 9.28
N ASP A 62 8.94 -7.40 9.54
CA ASP A 62 8.28 -6.12 9.36
C ASP A 62 8.56 -5.43 8.01
N ASP A 63 9.34 -6.05 7.11
CA ASP A 63 9.47 -5.58 5.74
C ASP A 63 8.22 -5.92 4.92
N VAL A 64 8.00 -5.18 3.83
CA VAL A 64 6.82 -5.38 2.95
C VAL A 64 6.82 -6.77 2.34
N ALA A 65 5.68 -7.44 2.36
CA ALA A 65 5.45 -8.64 1.56
C ALA A 65 5.36 -8.26 0.08
N VAL A 66 6.30 -8.75 -0.72
CA VAL A 66 6.37 -8.52 -2.17
C VAL A 66 6.33 -9.84 -2.95
N GLY A 67 6.17 -9.75 -4.26
CA GLY A 67 5.97 -10.94 -5.09
C GLY A 67 4.55 -11.51 -4.95
N VAL A 68 3.61 -10.65 -4.57
CA VAL A 68 2.21 -10.99 -4.32
C VAL A 68 1.39 -10.58 -5.55
N ASP A 69 0.72 -11.54 -6.18
CA ASP A 69 -0.23 -11.25 -7.25
C ASP A 69 -1.57 -10.71 -6.72
N PHE A 70 -2.42 -10.25 -7.63
CA PHE A 70 -3.72 -9.67 -7.29
C PHE A 70 -4.63 -10.66 -6.52
N GLU A 71 -4.69 -11.92 -6.94
CA GLU A 71 -5.55 -12.92 -6.32
C GLU A 71 -5.06 -13.30 -4.91
N GLN A 72 -3.76 -13.32 -4.70
CA GLN A 72 -3.18 -13.51 -3.37
C GLN A 72 -3.49 -12.33 -2.45
N ALA A 73 -3.35 -11.10 -2.95
CA ALA A 73 -3.70 -9.89 -2.18
C ALA A 73 -5.19 -9.87 -1.81
N ARG A 74 -6.08 -10.23 -2.75
CA ARG A 74 -7.52 -10.38 -2.52
C ARG A 74 -7.81 -11.49 -1.51
N GLY A 75 -7.20 -12.66 -1.69
CA GLY A 75 -7.33 -13.80 -0.78
C GLY A 75 -6.88 -13.48 0.66
N TYR A 76 -5.81 -12.69 0.81
CA TYR A 76 -5.40 -12.18 2.11
C TYR A 76 -6.50 -11.32 2.75
N CYS A 77 -7.12 -10.41 2.00
CA CYS A 77 -8.22 -9.60 2.51
C CYS A 77 -9.40 -10.45 2.98
N GLU A 78 -9.78 -11.48 2.22
CA GLU A 78 -10.86 -12.41 2.57
C GLU A 78 -10.51 -13.22 3.84
N TRP A 79 -9.29 -13.72 3.93
CA TRP A 79 -8.80 -14.40 5.13
C TRP A 79 -8.81 -13.47 6.34
N TYR A 80 -8.26 -12.26 6.20
CA TYR A 80 -8.20 -11.28 7.27
C TYR A 80 -9.60 -10.85 7.73
N ALA A 81 -10.57 -10.76 6.80
CA ALA A 81 -11.96 -10.50 7.13
C ALA A 81 -12.54 -11.60 8.04
N ARG A 82 -12.26 -12.88 7.75
CA ARG A 82 -12.72 -14.01 8.58
C ARG A 82 -12.11 -13.96 9.98
N VAL A 83 -10.79 -13.80 10.10
CA VAL A 83 -10.10 -13.83 11.40
C VAL A 83 -10.35 -12.59 12.26
N SER A 84 -10.51 -11.41 11.63
CA SER A 84 -10.83 -10.16 12.33
C SER A 84 -12.32 -9.96 12.61
N ARG A 85 -13.19 -10.75 11.96
CA ARG A 85 -14.66 -10.59 11.96
C ARG A 85 -15.11 -9.21 11.48
N LYS A 86 -14.38 -8.63 10.55
CA LYS A 86 -14.66 -7.32 9.96
C LYS A 86 -14.42 -7.37 8.46
N PRO A 87 -15.28 -6.77 7.62
CA PRO A 87 -15.10 -6.79 6.18
C PRO A 87 -13.78 -6.08 5.80
N MET A 88 -12.91 -6.81 5.12
CA MET A 88 -11.64 -6.28 4.62
C MET A 88 -11.57 -6.47 3.12
N ARG A 89 -10.92 -5.55 2.44
CA ARG A 89 -10.77 -5.52 1.00
C ARG A 89 -9.50 -4.76 0.58
N LEU A 90 -9.16 -4.81 -0.68
CA LEU A 90 -8.21 -3.85 -1.25
C LEU A 90 -8.87 -2.46 -1.32
N PRO A 91 -8.11 -1.36 -1.23
CA PRO A 91 -8.64 -0.02 -1.47
C PRO A 91 -9.06 0.12 -2.94
N THR A 92 -10.08 0.92 -3.22
CA THR A 92 -10.33 1.39 -4.59
C THR A 92 -9.21 2.33 -5.03
N GLU A 93 -9.06 2.57 -6.34
CA GLU A 93 -8.08 3.54 -6.84
C GLU A 93 -8.33 4.95 -6.28
N VAL A 94 -9.59 5.34 -6.22
CA VAL A 94 -10.00 6.66 -5.70
C VAL A 94 -9.63 6.79 -4.21
N GLU A 95 -9.94 5.78 -3.40
CA GLU A 95 -9.56 5.76 -1.99
C GLU A 95 -8.04 5.80 -1.81
N TRP A 96 -7.31 5.02 -2.60
CA TRP A 96 -5.85 4.99 -2.54
C TRP A 96 -5.25 6.35 -2.90
N GLU A 97 -5.69 6.97 -4.01
CA GLU A 97 -5.20 8.27 -4.46
C GLU A 97 -5.58 9.39 -3.49
N TYR A 98 -6.83 9.42 -3.00
CA TYR A 98 -7.27 10.36 -1.99
C TYR A 98 -6.42 10.27 -0.71
N ALA A 99 -6.19 9.05 -0.24
CA ALA A 99 -5.35 8.80 0.92
C ALA A 99 -3.88 9.20 0.70
N CYS A 100 -3.35 8.98 -0.53
CA CYS A 100 -2.01 9.39 -0.90
C CYS A 100 -1.87 10.92 -0.91
N ARG A 101 -2.79 11.61 -1.56
CA ARG A 101 -2.79 13.09 -1.69
C ARG A 101 -2.95 13.81 -0.37
N ALA A 102 -3.70 13.24 0.55
CA ALA A 102 -3.97 13.86 1.85
C ALA A 102 -4.39 15.32 1.71
N GLU A 103 -5.41 15.58 0.88
CA GLU A 103 -6.02 16.89 0.56
C GLU A 103 -5.19 17.80 -0.37
N THR A 104 -4.03 17.35 -0.87
CA THR A 104 -3.28 18.12 -1.88
C THR A 104 -3.72 17.78 -3.30
N THR A 105 -3.47 18.71 -4.23
CA THR A 105 -3.70 18.52 -5.68
C THR A 105 -2.40 18.39 -6.47
N SER A 106 -1.26 18.61 -5.81
CA SER A 106 0.08 18.55 -6.41
C SER A 106 0.48 17.12 -6.83
N LYS A 107 1.54 17.00 -7.61
CA LYS A 107 2.09 15.71 -8.06
C LYS A 107 2.41 14.77 -6.88
N TYR A 108 3.05 15.31 -5.84
CA TYR A 108 3.33 14.61 -4.61
C TYR A 108 2.52 15.24 -3.47
N PHE A 109 2.25 14.49 -2.39
CA PHE A 109 1.54 15.06 -1.24
C PHE A 109 2.33 16.18 -0.51
N PHE A 110 3.61 16.35 -0.82
CA PHE A 110 4.47 17.40 -0.26
C PHE A 110 4.76 18.55 -1.25
N GLY A 111 4.12 18.58 -2.42
CA GLY A 111 4.24 19.63 -3.45
C GLY A 111 4.63 19.09 -4.82
N ASP A 112 5.02 19.98 -5.74
CA ASP A 112 5.41 19.62 -7.10
C ASP A 112 6.93 19.52 -7.27
N SER A 113 7.70 20.14 -6.36
CA SER A 113 9.16 20.05 -6.35
C SER A 113 9.64 18.70 -5.83
N THR A 114 10.75 18.24 -6.38
CA THR A 114 11.48 17.05 -5.88
C THR A 114 12.43 17.38 -4.73
N ASP A 115 12.53 18.64 -4.30
CA ASP A 115 13.41 19.05 -3.23
C ASP A 115 13.05 18.39 -1.90
N GLY A 116 13.97 17.62 -1.35
CA GLY A 116 13.77 16.89 -0.11
C GLY A 116 12.84 15.69 -0.22
N ALA A 117 12.53 15.21 -1.44
CA ALA A 117 11.71 14.03 -1.68
C ALA A 117 12.19 12.78 -0.95
N ASP A 118 13.50 12.61 -0.75
CA ASP A 118 14.11 11.48 -0.03
C ASP A 118 13.59 11.30 1.41
N ARG A 119 12.99 12.33 1.97
CA ARG A 119 12.33 12.24 3.30
C ARG A 119 11.01 11.47 3.25
N TYR A 120 10.39 11.40 2.07
CA TYR A 120 9.01 10.93 1.87
C TYR A 120 8.90 9.79 0.88
N VAL A 121 9.87 9.63 -0.02
CA VAL A 121 9.82 8.70 -1.15
C VAL A 121 11.06 7.81 -1.15
N TRP A 122 10.84 6.50 -1.25
CA TRP A 122 11.90 5.53 -1.49
C TRP A 122 11.84 5.12 -2.96
N HIS A 123 12.86 5.48 -3.74
CA HIS A 123 12.85 5.41 -5.21
C HIS A 123 14.21 4.93 -5.76
N ALA A 124 14.31 4.72 -7.06
CA ALA A 124 15.51 4.18 -7.70
C ALA A 124 16.81 4.95 -7.37
N GLY A 125 16.71 6.27 -7.15
CA GLY A 125 17.88 7.10 -6.85
C GLY A 125 18.43 6.98 -5.41
N ASN A 126 17.64 6.46 -4.46
CA ASN A 126 18.03 6.35 -3.05
C ASN A 126 17.90 4.95 -2.44
N SER A 127 17.41 3.97 -3.20
CA SER A 127 17.08 2.63 -2.71
C SER A 127 18.26 1.65 -2.69
N THR A 128 19.27 1.86 -3.53
CA THR A 128 20.33 0.87 -3.80
C THR A 128 19.77 -0.52 -4.18
N ASP A 129 18.67 -0.51 -4.93
CA ASP A 129 17.90 -1.71 -5.34
C ASP A 129 17.46 -2.60 -4.16
N MET A 130 17.12 -1.99 -3.02
CA MET A 130 16.67 -2.70 -1.83
C MET A 130 15.27 -2.28 -1.44
N ILE A 131 14.46 -3.26 -1.00
CA ILE A 131 13.15 -3.02 -0.39
C ILE A 131 13.34 -2.19 0.88
N PRO A 132 12.61 -1.08 1.05
CA PRO A 132 12.76 -0.23 2.22
C PRO A 132 12.14 -0.87 3.46
N PRO A 133 12.68 -0.61 4.65
CA PRO A 133 11.93 -0.82 5.89
C PRO A 133 10.64 0.03 5.87
N LEU A 134 9.52 -0.53 6.35
CA LEU A 134 8.19 0.10 6.28
C LEU A 134 8.11 1.54 6.85
N HIS A 135 8.97 1.87 7.82
CA HIS A 135 9.02 3.17 8.47
C HIS A 135 10.17 4.07 7.99
N LYS A 136 10.84 3.70 6.90
CA LYS A 136 12.04 4.41 6.44
C LYS A 136 11.77 5.87 6.10
N VAL A 137 10.63 6.14 5.47
CA VAL A 137 10.25 7.48 5.03
C VAL A 137 9.17 8.08 5.94
N ARG A 138 9.10 9.41 5.96
CA ARG A 138 8.08 10.12 6.74
C ARG A 138 6.68 9.85 6.19
N PRO A 139 5.66 9.81 7.05
CA PRO A 139 4.28 9.65 6.60
C PRO A 139 3.78 10.89 5.87
N ASN A 140 2.71 10.71 5.10
CA ASN A 140 1.96 11.83 4.55
C ASN A 140 1.13 12.56 5.64
N PRO A 141 0.45 13.69 5.33
CA PRO A 141 -0.36 14.42 6.30
C PRO A 141 -1.47 13.61 6.97
N PHE A 142 -1.97 12.54 6.33
CA PHE A 142 -2.91 11.62 6.95
C PHE A 142 -2.25 10.57 7.86
N GLY A 143 -0.93 10.60 8.01
CA GLY A 143 -0.19 9.67 8.86
C GLY A 143 0.09 8.30 8.22
N LEU A 144 -0.08 8.17 6.90
CA LEU A 144 0.18 6.96 6.14
C LEU A 144 1.63 6.94 5.64
N HIS A 145 2.33 5.83 5.86
CA HIS A 145 3.70 5.64 5.40
C HIS A 145 3.76 4.98 4.03
N SER A 146 4.83 5.25 3.30
CA SER A 146 5.18 4.58 2.04
C SER A 146 4.07 4.62 0.99
N MET A 147 3.32 5.75 0.93
CA MET A 147 2.31 5.95 -0.11
C MET A 147 2.95 6.25 -1.47
N LEU A 148 4.16 6.76 -1.50
CA LEU A 148 4.92 7.04 -2.72
C LEU A 148 6.25 6.29 -2.69
N GLY A 149 6.52 5.53 -3.75
CA GLY A 149 7.70 4.69 -3.83
C GLY A 149 7.61 3.46 -2.89
N GLY A 150 8.76 2.84 -2.63
CA GLY A 150 8.80 1.61 -1.86
C GLY A 150 8.32 0.42 -2.68
N VAL A 151 7.03 0.18 -2.77
CA VAL A 151 6.45 -0.87 -3.60
C VAL A 151 5.20 -0.38 -4.34
N TRP A 152 4.96 -0.90 -5.54
CA TRP A 152 3.68 -0.79 -6.20
C TRP A 152 2.61 -1.51 -5.38
N GLU A 153 1.42 -0.92 -5.26
CA GLU A 153 0.36 -1.48 -4.44
C GLU A 153 -0.88 -1.81 -5.25
N TRP A 154 -1.38 -3.06 -5.12
CA TRP A 154 -2.63 -3.48 -5.73
C TRP A 154 -3.83 -2.72 -5.19
N THR A 155 -4.72 -2.30 -6.09
CA THR A 155 -6.06 -1.76 -5.79
C THR A 155 -7.14 -2.73 -6.25
N ALA A 156 -8.38 -2.50 -5.81
CA ALA A 156 -9.53 -3.38 -6.13
C ALA A 156 -9.83 -3.49 -7.63
N SER A 157 -9.42 -2.52 -8.44
CA SER A 157 -9.58 -2.48 -9.90
C SER A 157 -8.47 -3.18 -10.67
N ARG A 158 -7.56 -3.90 -10.00
CA ARG A 158 -6.37 -4.55 -10.61
C ARG A 158 -5.37 -3.55 -11.19
N VAL A 159 -5.34 -2.36 -10.63
CA VAL A 159 -4.38 -1.32 -10.99
C VAL A 159 -3.37 -1.16 -9.86
N LEU A 160 -2.12 -0.99 -10.21
CA LEU A 160 -1.01 -0.72 -9.30
C LEU A 160 -0.82 0.78 -9.13
N ARG A 161 -0.54 1.20 -7.89
CA ARG A 161 -0.38 2.60 -7.51
C ARG A 161 0.92 2.82 -6.73
N GLY A 162 1.42 4.07 -6.74
CA GLY A 162 2.46 4.56 -5.84
C GLY A 162 3.88 4.57 -6.36
N GLY A 163 4.22 3.72 -7.32
CA GLY A 163 5.61 3.51 -7.72
C GLY A 163 6.35 2.57 -6.76
N SER A 164 7.59 2.22 -7.08
CA SER A 164 8.40 1.32 -6.27
C SER A 164 9.80 1.88 -6.02
N TYR A 165 10.58 1.16 -5.24
CA TYR A 165 11.99 1.44 -5.01
C TYR A 165 12.86 1.38 -6.29
N ARG A 166 12.34 0.81 -7.38
CA ARG A 166 12.96 0.76 -8.71
C ARG A 166 12.45 1.82 -9.67
N THR A 167 11.42 2.57 -9.28
CA THR A 167 10.84 3.60 -10.12
C THR A 167 11.64 4.91 -9.97
N PRO A 168 12.05 5.55 -11.08
CA PRO A 168 12.65 6.88 -11.01
C PRO A 168 11.73 7.89 -10.33
N LEU A 169 12.27 8.81 -9.53
CA LEU A 169 11.48 9.78 -8.78
C LEU A 169 10.53 10.59 -9.68
N GLY A 170 10.98 10.94 -10.89
CA GLY A 170 10.16 11.68 -11.86
C GLY A 170 8.91 10.95 -12.33
N ASP A 171 8.90 9.60 -12.23
CA ASP A 171 7.80 8.73 -12.64
C ASP A 171 6.90 8.31 -11.47
N ILE A 172 7.18 8.80 -10.26
CA ILE A 172 6.37 8.62 -9.06
C ILE A 172 5.44 9.82 -8.88
N GLY A 173 4.25 9.59 -8.33
CA GLY A 173 3.28 10.64 -8.00
C GLY A 173 1.96 10.06 -7.50
N CYS A 174 1.16 10.89 -6.82
CA CYS A 174 -0.12 10.44 -6.25
C CYS A 174 -1.09 9.94 -7.33
N GLY A 175 -1.07 10.55 -8.53
CA GLY A 175 -1.91 10.16 -9.67
C GLY A 175 -1.32 9.06 -10.57
N VAL A 176 -0.09 8.62 -10.31
CA VAL A 176 0.55 7.61 -11.16
C VAL A 176 -0.13 6.25 -10.99
N ARG A 177 -0.36 5.59 -12.11
CA ARG A 177 -1.01 4.28 -12.20
C ARG A 177 -0.27 3.38 -13.18
N ARG A 178 -0.28 2.08 -12.92
CA ARG A 178 0.26 1.04 -13.77
C ARG A 178 -0.76 -0.09 -13.86
N VAL A 179 -1.04 -0.52 -15.08
CA VAL A 179 -1.90 -1.69 -15.33
C VAL A 179 -1.00 -2.87 -15.64
N ASP A 180 -1.15 -3.93 -14.88
CA ASP A 180 -0.44 -5.19 -15.08
C ASP A 180 -1.42 -6.35 -15.18
N GLU A 181 -0.95 -7.49 -15.66
CA GLU A 181 -1.74 -8.72 -15.63
C GLU A 181 -1.99 -9.15 -14.17
N PRO A 182 -3.18 -9.72 -13.87
CA PRO A 182 -3.55 -10.08 -12.50
C PRO A 182 -2.64 -11.10 -11.83
N ASP A 183 -1.95 -11.94 -12.61
CA ASP A 183 -0.98 -12.94 -12.16
C ASP A 183 0.46 -12.41 -12.09
N GLN A 184 0.66 -11.14 -12.44
CA GLN A 184 1.98 -10.49 -12.35
C GLN A 184 2.49 -10.52 -10.92
N ARG A 185 3.70 -11.05 -10.78
CA ARG A 185 4.47 -11.06 -9.54
C ARG A 185 5.81 -10.42 -9.77
N ALA A 186 6.12 -9.45 -8.97
CA ALA A 186 7.44 -8.84 -8.96
C ALA A 186 7.85 -8.52 -7.53
N ASP A 187 9.13 -8.51 -7.27
CA ASP A 187 9.68 -8.23 -5.93
C ASP A 187 9.60 -6.75 -5.53
N ASP A 188 8.88 -5.96 -6.32
CA ASP A 188 8.52 -4.58 -6.04
C ASP A 188 6.99 -4.35 -6.05
N ILE A 189 6.19 -5.42 -6.00
CA ILE A 189 4.72 -5.36 -5.93
C ILE A 189 4.24 -5.96 -4.61
N GLY A 190 3.47 -5.17 -3.87
CA GLY A 190 2.79 -5.54 -2.63
C GLY A 190 1.39 -4.97 -2.57
N PHE A 191 0.84 -4.74 -1.39
CA PHE A 191 -0.50 -4.18 -1.20
C PHE A 191 -0.72 -3.65 0.21
N ARG A 192 -1.78 -2.88 0.37
CA ARG A 192 -2.38 -2.53 1.66
C ARG A 192 -3.85 -2.91 1.70
N ILE A 193 -4.43 -2.97 2.89
CA ILE A 193 -5.83 -3.33 3.07
C ILE A 193 -6.68 -2.14 3.50
N ALA A 194 -7.94 -2.17 3.10
CA ALA A 194 -8.95 -1.18 3.45
C ALA A 194 -10.18 -1.84 4.09
N ARG A 195 -11.00 -1.02 4.74
CA ARG A 195 -12.28 -1.41 5.29
C ARG A 195 -13.24 -0.23 5.23
N SER A 196 -14.44 -0.45 4.74
CA SER A 196 -15.50 0.56 4.81
C SER A 196 -15.89 0.82 6.27
N LEU A 197 -16.39 2.01 6.57
CA LEU A 197 -16.75 2.38 7.94
C LEU A 197 -17.96 1.58 8.46
N ARG A 198 -18.86 1.19 7.55
CA ARG A 198 -20.08 0.38 7.80
C ARG A 198 -19.95 -1.01 7.26
#